data_9cf073da7468fa2c7096fe47e806c586
#
_entry.id   9cf073da7468fa2c7096fe47e806c586
#
_cell.length_a   1.000
_cell.length_b   1.000
_cell.length_c   1.000
_cell.angle_alpha   90.00
_cell.angle_beta   90.00
_cell.angle_gamma   90.00
#
_symmetry.space_group_name_H-M   'P 1'
#
loop_
_entity.id
_entity.type
_entity.pdbx_description
1 polymer ?
#
loop_
_entity_poly.entity_id
_entity_poly.type
_entity_poly.pdbx_seq_one_letter_code
_entity_poly.pdbx_strand_id
1 'polypeptide(L)'
;FAMGAVFYNQAVDNYLDEKMAPGSKTNDKPYKDGAYYTYKEHAWDEAFGYWGAVGHGLGLNAKQNYNITKMKDMAAADQNKDGVVDLKSEYNFAHAYYASSFDKGGKTNYYNTVTQAFLDGRKIIAGAKGEKLSSSEKAALQGHIATINANWEKVIAESVFKYAGSVYKDIVKLEENYSDKAFATYAKHWGELKGFAMALQ
;
A
#
# COMPACT_ATOMS: atom_id res chain seq x y z
N PHE A 1 -4.32 -0.07 -14.14
CA PHE A 1 -3.04 -0.72 -14.41
C PHE A 1 -1.93 -0.18 -13.50
N ALA A 2 -1.58 1.11 -13.55
CA ALA A 2 -0.47 1.66 -12.76
C ALA A 2 -0.62 1.35 -11.26
N MET A 3 -1.75 1.69 -10.67
CA MET A 3 -1.97 1.45 -9.24
C MET A 3 -2.07 -0.05 -8.90
N GLY A 4 -2.78 -0.85 -9.71
CA GLY A 4 -3.01 -2.27 -9.42
C GLY A 4 -1.74 -3.12 -9.54
N ALA A 5 -1.02 -3.00 -10.65
CA ALA A 5 0.13 -3.86 -10.94
C ALA A 5 1.48 -3.15 -10.70
N VAL A 6 1.67 -1.96 -11.26
CA VAL A 6 2.98 -1.30 -11.25
C VAL A 6 3.41 -0.91 -9.84
N PHE A 7 2.52 -0.35 -9.00
CA PHE A 7 2.86 0.04 -7.63
C PHE A 7 3.24 -1.16 -6.77
N TYR A 8 2.47 -2.25 -6.89
CA TYR A 8 2.75 -3.47 -6.14
C TYR A 8 4.07 -4.10 -6.57
N ASN A 9 4.25 -4.33 -7.87
CA ASN A 9 5.49 -4.91 -8.39
C ASN A 9 6.70 -4.05 -8.04
N GLN A 10 6.63 -2.72 -8.22
CA GLN A 10 7.73 -1.82 -7.87
C GLN A 10 8.07 -1.89 -6.37
N ALA A 11 7.07 -1.96 -5.49
CA ALA A 11 7.31 -2.05 -4.06
C ALA A 11 7.90 -3.39 -3.64
N VAL A 12 7.30 -4.49 -4.09
CA VAL A 12 7.62 -5.83 -3.60
C VAL A 12 8.87 -6.37 -4.27
N ASP A 13 8.94 -6.34 -5.60
CA ASP A 13 10.04 -6.92 -6.36
C ASP A 13 11.30 -6.05 -6.26
N ASN A 14 11.19 -4.77 -6.60
CA ASN A 14 12.36 -3.89 -6.62
C ASN A 14 12.79 -3.45 -5.21
N TYR A 15 11.87 -2.92 -4.38
CA TYR A 15 12.28 -2.33 -3.10
C TYR A 15 12.40 -3.34 -1.98
N LEU A 16 11.42 -4.22 -1.78
CA LEU A 16 11.43 -5.16 -0.65
C LEU A 16 12.22 -6.43 -0.93
N ASP A 17 12.35 -6.87 -2.17
CA ASP A 17 13.19 -8.02 -2.54
C ASP A 17 14.59 -7.58 -2.97
N GLU A 18 14.77 -7.02 -4.17
CA GLU A 18 16.11 -6.72 -4.70
C GLU A 18 16.92 -5.78 -3.81
N LYS A 19 16.33 -4.66 -3.38
CA LYS A 19 17.05 -3.66 -2.57
C LYS A 19 17.22 -4.04 -1.12
N MET A 20 16.42 -4.96 -0.58
CA MET A 20 16.59 -5.53 0.76
C MET A 20 17.42 -6.79 0.77
N ALA A 21 17.76 -7.38 -0.38
CA ALA A 21 18.60 -8.56 -0.48
C ALA A 21 19.95 -8.38 0.24
N PRO A 22 20.56 -9.47 0.78
CA PRO A 22 21.84 -9.41 1.48
C PRO A 22 23.00 -8.85 0.67
N GLY A 23 23.00 -9.07 -0.65
CA GLY A 23 24.01 -8.60 -1.59
C GLY A 23 23.82 -7.17 -2.10
N SER A 24 22.71 -6.52 -1.78
CA SER A 24 22.45 -5.13 -2.18
C SER A 24 23.23 -4.15 -1.31
N LYS A 25 23.12 -2.83 -1.62
CA LYS A 25 23.77 -1.78 -0.83
C LYS A 25 23.44 -1.91 0.67
N THR A 26 24.46 -1.84 1.49
CA THR A 26 24.37 -2.02 2.95
C THR A 26 23.82 -0.78 3.65
N ASN A 27 23.37 -0.96 4.89
CA ASN A 27 22.79 0.12 5.70
C ASN A 27 23.84 1.13 6.21
N ASP A 28 25.13 0.80 6.15
CA ASP A 28 26.26 1.64 6.60
C ASP A 28 26.72 2.70 5.58
N LYS A 29 25.89 3.00 4.60
CA LYS A 29 26.16 4.03 3.61
C LYS A 29 24.96 4.95 3.42
N PRO A 30 25.21 6.27 3.25
CA PRO A 30 24.16 7.20 2.91
C PRO A 30 23.56 6.83 1.54
N TYR A 31 22.31 7.18 1.33
CA TYR A 31 21.65 6.97 0.03
C TYR A 31 22.41 7.61 -1.12
N LYS A 32 22.88 8.84 -0.91
CA LYS A 32 23.73 9.63 -1.81
C LYS A 32 24.57 10.59 -0.98
N ASP A 33 25.56 11.20 -1.59
CA ASP A 33 26.41 12.21 -0.94
C ASP A 33 25.57 13.32 -0.32
N GLY A 34 25.81 13.60 0.97
CA GLY A 34 25.09 14.58 1.76
C GLY A 34 23.71 14.15 2.27
N ALA A 35 23.25 12.93 2.00
CA ALA A 35 21.99 12.44 2.56
C ALA A 35 22.13 12.07 4.05
N TYR A 36 21.12 12.44 4.86
CA TYR A 36 21.07 12.13 6.29
C TYR A 36 20.43 10.76 6.58
N TYR A 37 20.08 10.01 5.54
CA TYR A 37 19.45 8.69 5.63
C TYR A 37 20.20 7.68 4.77
N THR A 38 20.08 6.43 5.16
CA THR A 38 20.79 5.33 4.50
C THR A 38 20.09 4.87 3.24
N TYR A 39 20.77 4.05 2.45
CA TYR A 39 20.16 3.42 1.28
C TYR A 39 19.01 2.48 1.65
N LYS A 40 19.13 1.72 2.75
CA LYS A 40 18.06 0.82 3.22
C LYS A 40 16.85 1.59 3.74
N GLU A 41 17.07 2.68 4.46
CA GLU A 41 16.00 3.58 4.89
C GLU A 41 15.23 4.11 3.69
N HIS A 42 15.94 4.66 2.70
CA HIS A 42 15.32 5.17 1.47
C HIS A 42 14.49 4.11 0.75
N ALA A 43 15.06 2.93 0.50
CA ALA A 43 14.37 1.86 -0.21
C ALA A 43 13.12 1.37 0.54
N TRP A 44 13.18 1.30 1.87
CA TRP A 44 12.04 0.92 2.70
C TRP A 44 10.93 1.97 2.66
N ASP A 45 11.28 3.24 2.78
CA ASP A 45 10.35 4.36 2.76
C ASP A 45 9.67 4.50 1.38
N GLU A 46 10.39 4.22 0.28
CA GLU A 46 9.82 4.15 -1.07
C GLU A 46 8.77 3.03 -1.20
N ALA A 47 9.07 1.83 -0.67
CA ALA A 47 8.09 0.74 -0.66
C ALA A 47 6.82 1.11 0.12
N PHE A 48 6.98 1.77 1.28
CA PHE A 48 5.85 2.30 2.06
C PHE A 48 5.05 3.34 1.29
N GLY A 49 5.72 4.21 0.53
CA GLY A 49 5.05 5.19 -0.33
C GLY A 49 4.13 4.53 -1.36
N TYR A 50 4.52 3.40 -1.96
CA TYR A 50 3.66 2.64 -2.88
C TYR A 50 2.48 1.95 -2.19
N TRP A 51 2.60 1.59 -0.89
CA TRP A 51 1.47 1.13 -0.09
C TRP A 51 0.41 2.22 0.06
N GLY A 52 0.83 3.44 0.34
CA GLY A 52 0.00 4.63 0.32
C GLY A 52 -0.78 4.93 1.60
N ALA A 53 -0.35 4.38 2.74
CA ALA A 53 -0.94 4.68 4.04
C ALA A 53 -0.40 6.01 4.61
N VAL A 54 -1.25 6.73 5.34
CA VAL A 54 -0.82 7.89 6.13
C VAL A 54 0.00 7.47 7.35
N GLY A 55 0.96 8.29 7.76
CA GLY A 55 1.83 7.99 8.90
C GLY A 55 1.09 7.81 10.23
N HIS A 56 -0.01 8.51 10.43
CA HIS A 56 -0.85 8.44 11.64
C HIS A 56 -1.98 7.39 11.55
N GLY A 57 -2.10 6.68 10.43
CA GLY A 57 -3.22 5.77 10.15
C GLY A 57 -3.40 4.63 11.15
N LEU A 58 -2.32 4.21 11.83
CA LEU A 58 -2.40 3.21 12.90
C LEU A 58 -3.14 3.71 14.16
N GLY A 59 -3.24 5.02 14.36
CA GLY A 59 -4.03 5.63 15.43
C GLY A 59 -5.52 5.77 15.10
N LEU A 60 -5.92 5.46 13.88
CA LEU A 60 -7.28 5.57 13.38
C LEU A 60 -7.93 4.19 13.28
N ASN A 61 -9.27 4.14 13.45
CA ASN A 61 -10.00 2.91 13.16
C ASN A 61 -10.18 2.71 11.64
N ALA A 62 -10.52 1.48 11.24
CA ALA A 62 -10.65 1.11 9.83
C ALA A 62 -11.67 1.97 9.05
N LYS A 63 -12.77 2.41 9.71
CA LYS A 63 -13.76 3.27 9.10
C LYS A 63 -13.22 4.68 8.86
N GLN A 64 -12.45 5.24 9.79
CA GLN A 64 -11.78 6.53 9.64
C GLN A 64 -10.76 6.46 8.50
N ASN A 65 -9.88 5.45 8.48
CA ASN A 65 -8.93 5.24 7.40
C ASN A 65 -9.62 5.16 6.03
N TYR A 66 -10.75 4.46 5.93
CA TYR A 66 -11.55 4.42 4.71
C TYR A 66 -12.17 5.78 4.38
N ASN A 67 -12.70 6.50 5.37
CA ASN A 67 -13.37 7.79 5.15
C ASN A 67 -12.41 8.89 4.67
N ILE A 68 -11.14 8.88 5.12
CA ILE A 68 -10.09 9.76 4.60
C ILE A 68 -10.00 9.62 3.07
N THR A 69 -9.92 8.38 2.56
CA THR A 69 -9.82 8.13 1.11
C THR A 69 -11.04 8.55 0.32
N LYS A 70 -12.16 8.78 0.98
CA LYS A 70 -13.42 9.27 0.39
C LYS A 70 -13.68 10.75 0.65
N MET A 71 -12.72 11.44 1.24
CA MET A 71 -12.85 12.85 1.65
C MET A 71 -14.07 13.09 2.56
N LYS A 72 -14.42 12.10 3.40
CA LYS A 72 -15.60 12.14 4.27
C LYS A 72 -15.26 12.42 5.73
N ASP A 73 -14.00 12.33 6.11
CA ASP A 73 -13.52 12.57 7.46
C ASP A 73 -12.17 13.33 7.38
N MET A 74 -12.29 14.59 6.96
CA MET A 74 -11.11 15.44 6.76
C MET A 74 -10.49 15.84 8.10
N ALA A 75 -11.29 15.89 9.17
CA ALA A 75 -10.77 16.15 10.52
C ALA A 75 -9.89 15.01 11.05
N ALA A 76 -10.16 13.75 10.67
CA ALA A 76 -9.30 12.63 10.99
C ALA A 76 -8.03 12.59 10.09
N ALA A 77 -8.11 13.17 8.90
CA ALA A 77 -6.97 13.29 7.99
C ALA A 77 -5.99 14.38 8.43
N ASP A 78 -6.49 15.55 8.83
CA ASP A 78 -5.70 16.70 9.28
C ASP A 78 -5.06 16.40 10.64
N GLN A 79 -3.88 15.80 10.61
CA GLN A 79 -3.14 15.39 11.82
C GLN A 79 -2.54 16.57 12.57
N ASN A 80 -2.02 17.55 11.84
CA ASN A 80 -1.34 18.71 12.42
C ASN A 80 -2.31 19.80 12.84
N LYS A 81 -3.59 19.69 12.47
CA LYS A 81 -4.71 20.61 12.79
C LYS A 81 -4.50 22.02 12.26
N ASP A 82 -3.90 22.15 11.09
CA ASP A 82 -3.73 23.45 10.43
C ASP A 82 -4.92 23.84 9.54
N GLY A 83 -5.93 22.96 9.42
CA GLY A 83 -7.15 23.16 8.64
C GLY A 83 -7.00 22.78 7.16
N VAL A 84 -5.85 22.24 6.77
CA VAL A 84 -5.57 21.79 5.40
C VAL A 84 -5.11 20.34 5.44
N VAL A 85 -5.62 19.51 4.55
CA VAL A 85 -5.13 18.13 4.41
C VAL A 85 -3.99 18.08 3.40
N ASP A 86 -2.77 17.79 3.86
CA ASP A 86 -1.63 17.57 2.99
C ASP A 86 -1.75 16.20 2.31
N LEU A 87 -1.90 16.23 0.97
CA LEU A 87 -2.03 15.00 0.17
C LEU A 87 -0.80 14.11 0.18
N LYS A 88 0.37 14.60 0.61
CA LYS A 88 1.60 13.81 0.69
C LYS A 88 1.72 13.04 2.00
N SER A 89 1.14 13.54 3.09
CA SER A 89 1.35 13.00 4.44
C SER A 89 0.06 12.64 5.18
N GLU A 90 -1.09 13.17 4.75
CA GLU A 90 -2.36 13.08 5.47
C GLU A 90 -3.49 12.42 4.67
N TYR A 91 -3.18 11.85 3.52
CA TYR A 91 -4.17 11.22 2.64
C TYR A 91 -3.81 9.77 2.31
N ASN A 92 -4.73 8.84 2.59
CA ASN A 92 -4.59 7.44 2.18
C ASN A 92 -4.91 7.25 0.70
N PHE A 93 -4.05 6.55 -0.04
CA PHE A 93 -4.25 6.26 -1.46
C PHE A 93 -3.79 4.84 -1.82
N ALA A 94 -3.69 4.51 -3.10
CA ALA A 94 -3.20 3.25 -3.64
C ALA A 94 -3.84 2.02 -2.96
N HIS A 95 -3.04 1.03 -2.56
CA HIS A 95 -3.54 -0.21 -1.97
C HIS A 95 -4.00 -0.05 -0.52
N ALA A 96 -3.50 0.95 0.21
CA ALA A 96 -4.01 1.27 1.54
C ALA A 96 -5.49 1.69 1.52
N TYR A 97 -5.95 2.36 0.45
CA TYR A 97 -7.37 2.61 0.21
C TYR A 97 -8.17 1.31 0.13
N TYR A 98 -7.72 0.34 -0.67
CA TYR A 98 -8.44 -0.93 -0.83
C TYR A 98 -8.43 -1.73 0.46
N ALA A 99 -7.31 -1.81 1.16
CA ALA A 99 -7.19 -2.44 2.47
C ALA A 99 -8.21 -1.85 3.46
N SER A 100 -8.23 -0.54 3.64
CA SER A 100 -9.20 0.13 4.52
C SER A 100 -10.65 -0.09 4.09
N SER A 101 -10.90 -0.23 2.78
CA SER A 101 -12.23 -0.54 2.24
C SER A 101 -12.72 -1.93 2.61
N PHE A 102 -11.83 -2.93 2.71
CA PHE A 102 -12.18 -4.27 3.17
C PHE A 102 -12.28 -4.32 4.70
N ASP A 103 -11.35 -3.68 5.38
CA ASP A 103 -11.25 -3.69 6.85
C ASP A 103 -12.41 -2.97 7.55
N LYS A 104 -13.03 -1.96 6.92
CA LYS A 104 -14.15 -1.19 7.52
C LYS A 104 -15.34 -2.03 7.98
N GLY A 105 -15.46 -3.25 7.45
CA GLY A 105 -16.49 -4.22 7.83
C GLY A 105 -16.12 -5.09 9.04
N GLY A 106 -14.92 -4.94 9.58
CA GLY A 106 -14.42 -5.66 10.76
C GLY A 106 -14.09 -7.15 10.52
N LYS A 107 -14.06 -7.61 9.26
CA LYS A 107 -13.74 -8.99 8.91
C LYS A 107 -12.26 -9.22 8.61
N THR A 108 -11.54 -8.18 8.26
CA THR A 108 -10.13 -8.18 7.91
C THR A 108 -9.41 -7.06 8.66
N ASN A 109 -8.07 -7.10 8.67
CA ASN A 109 -7.22 -6.08 9.30
C ASN A 109 -5.96 -5.84 8.46
N TYR A 110 -6.10 -5.79 7.14
CA TYR A 110 -4.99 -5.67 6.21
C TYR A 110 -4.23 -4.36 6.36
N TYR A 111 -4.96 -3.24 6.49
CA TYR A 111 -4.37 -1.91 6.61
C TYR A 111 -3.39 -1.83 7.78
N ASN A 112 -3.86 -2.18 8.97
CA ASN A 112 -3.03 -2.13 10.17
C ASN A 112 -1.90 -3.16 10.12
N THR A 113 -2.18 -4.38 9.64
CA THR A 113 -1.17 -5.44 9.56
C THR A 113 0.01 -5.03 8.66
N VAL A 114 -0.25 -4.52 7.47
CA VAL A 114 0.79 -4.10 6.52
C VAL A 114 1.48 -2.84 7.01
N THR A 115 0.74 -1.83 7.45
CA THR A 115 1.29 -0.56 7.93
C THR A 115 2.17 -0.76 9.17
N GLN A 116 1.73 -1.62 10.12
CA GLN A 116 2.52 -1.95 11.30
C GLN A 116 3.82 -2.68 10.94
N ALA A 117 3.76 -3.63 9.99
CA ALA A 117 4.96 -4.33 9.54
C ALA A 117 5.97 -3.37 8.86
N PHE A 118 5.49 -2.40 8.09
CA PHE A 118 6.35 -1.33 7.57
C PHE A 118 6.97 -0.49 8.69
N LEU A 119 6.20 -0.07 9.68
CA LEU A 119 6.71 0.70 10.81
C LEU A 119 7.76 -0.08 11.61
N ASP A 120 7.52 -1.35 11.88
CA ASP A 120 8.44 -2.16 12.68
C ASP A 120 9.72 -2.50 11.91
N GLY A 121 9.63 -2.80 10.61
CA GLY A 121 10.81 -2.94 9.76
C GLY A 121 11.63 -1.64 9.67
N ARG A 122 10.96 -0.49 9.58
CA ARG A 122 11.64 0.82 9.59
C ARG A 122 12.39 1.09 10.90
N LYS A 123 11.81 0.68 12.04
CA LYS A 123 12.47 0.78 13.35
C LYS A 123 13.74 -0.07 13.43
N ILE A 124 13.73 -1.28 12.85
CA ILE A 124 14.93 -2.13 12.79
C ILE A 124 16.04 -1.42 12.00
N ILE A 125 15.73 -0.91 10.81
CA ILE A 125 16.72 -0.23 9.95
C ILE A 125 17.28 1.02 10.64
N ALA A 126 16.41 1.86 11.21
CA ALA A 126 16.82 3.06 11.92
C ALA A 126 17.56 2.75 13.24
N GLY A 127 17.16 1.68 13.92
CA GLY A 127 17.79 1.21 15.17
C GLY A 127 19.26 0.84 15.01
N ALA A 128 19.65 0.42 13.82
CA ALA A 128 21.05 0.15 13.45
C ALA A 128 21.91 1.44 13.34
N LYS A 129 21.31 2.63 13.41
CA LYS A 129 22.00 3.95 13.45
C LYS A 129 23.04 4.14 12.36
N GLY A 130 22.74 3.68 11.15
CA GLY A 130 23.64 3.74 10.02
C GLY A 130 24.74 2.68 10.01
N GLU A 131 24.67 1.69 10.90
CA GLU A 131 25.57 0.54 10.87
C GLU A 131 25.00 -0.60 10.02
N LYS A 132 25.82 -1.60 9.71
CA LYS A 132 25.36 -2.81 9.00
C LYS A 132 24.37 -3.59 9.86
N LEU A 133 23.26 -3.99 9.27
CA LEU A 133 22.30 -4.87 9.94
C LEU A 133 22.96 -6.21 10.31
N SER A 134 22.80 -6.62 11.56
CA SER A 134 23.17 -7.95 12.05
C SER A 134 22.34 -9.05 11.39
N SER A 135 22.74 -10.31 11.56
CA SER A 135 21.98 -11.44 11.02
C SER A 135 20.58 -11.55 11.63
N SER A 136 20.43 -11.24 12.92
CA SER A 136 19.12 -11.25 13.59
C SER A 136 18.20 -10.11 13.09
N GLU A 137 18.73 -8.91 12.90
CA GLU A 137 17.97 -7.78 12.33
C GLU A 137 17.53 -8.07 10.90
N LYS A 138 18.41 -8.66 10.07
CA LYS A 138 18.05 -9.09 8.73
C LYS A 138 16.95 -10.14 8.74
N ALA A 139 17.03 -11.14 9.62
CA ALA A 139 16.00 -12.17 9.74
C ALA A 139 14.65 -11.58 10.19
N ALA A 140 14.66 -10.65 11.17
CA ALA A 140 13.46 -9.95 11.60
C ALA A 140 12.85 -9.10 10.47
N LEU A 141 13.69 -8.36 9.73
CA LEU A 141 13.26 -7.56 8.58
C LEU A 141 12.61 -8.43 7.50
N GLN A 142 13.16 -9.61 7.19
CA GLN A 142 12.57 -10.57 6.26
C GLN A 142 11.20 -11.08 6.75
N GLY A 143 11.03 -11.25 8.06
CA GLY A 143 9.73 -11.58 8.64
C GLY A 143 8.66 -10.49 8.40
N HIS A 144 9.06 -9.23 8.51
CA HIS A 144 8.16 -8.10 8.18
C HIS A 144 7.86 -8.03 6.70
N ILE A 145 8.85 -8.25 5.83
CA ILE A 145 8.65 -8.30 4.36
C ILE A 145 7.65 -9.41 4.00
N ALA A 146 7.82 -10.61 4.55
CA ALA A 146 6.88 -11.71 4.34
C ALA A 146 5.45 -11.37 4.79
N THR A 147 5.30 -10.67 5.92
CA THR A 147 4.00 -10.19 6.41
C THR A 147 3.38 -9.17 5.47
N ILE A 148 4.16 -8.21 4.97
CA ILE A 148 3.73 -7.20 4.01
C ILE A 148 3.24 -7.89 2.73
N ASN A 149 4.07 -8.72 2.12
CA ASN A 149 3.77 -9.38 0.85
C ASN A 149 2.49 -10.21 0.96
N ALA A 150 2.41 -11.12 1.94
CA ALA A 150 1.28 -12.01 2.11
C ALA A 150 -0.06 -11.28 2.36
N ASN A 151 -0.05 -10.14 3.04
CA ASN A 151 -1.29 -9.39 3.29
C ASN A 151 -1.60 -8.40 2.17
N TRP A 152 -0.61 -7.83 1.53
CA TRP A 152 -0.80 -6.99 0.35
C TRP A 152 -1.37 -7.80 -0.83
N GLU A 153 -0.87 -9.02 -1.08
CA GLU A 153 -1.45 -9.94 -2.07
C GLU A 153 -2.92 -10.25 -1.80
N LYS A 154 -3.31 -10.45 -0.53
CA LYS A 154 -4.72 -10.64 -0.17
C LYS A 154 -5.57 -9.42 -0.51
N VAL A 155 -5.08 -8.20 -0.28
CA VAL A 155 -5.78 -6.97 -0.68
C VAL A 155 -6.00 -6.93 -2.19
N ILE A 156 -5.00 -7.34 -2.97
CA ILE A 156 -5.09 -7.42 -4.43
C ILE A 156 -6.10 -8.49 -4.85
N ALA A 157 -6.03 -9.69 -4.27
CA ALA A 157 -6.97 -10.78 -4.55
C ALA A 157 -8.42 -10.40 -4.23
N GLU A 158 -8.67 -9.79 -3.08
CA GLU A 158 -9.99 -9.25 -2.71
C GLU A 158 -10.49 -8.20 -3.73
N SER A 159 -9.56 -7.38 -4.25
CA SER A 159 -9.87 -6.39 -5.28
C SER A 159 -10.26 -7.06 -6.60
N VAL A 160 -9.56 -8.14 -7.00
CA VAL A 160 -9.91 -8.95 -8.17
C VAL A 160 -11.33 -9.52 -8.03
N PHE A 161 -11.65 -10.16 -6.91
CA PHE A 161 -13.00 -10.70 -6.67
C PHE A 161 -14.07 -9.62 -6.69
N LYS A 162 -13.83 -8.49 -6.04
CA LYS A 162 -14.73 -7.35 -6.04
C LYS A 162 -15.04 -6.85 -7.44
N TYR A 163 -14.01 -6.65 -8.26
CA TYR A 163 -14.19 -6.12 -9.60
C TYR A 163 -14.69 -7.17 -10.59
N ALA A 164 -14.40 -8.45 -10.43
CA ALA A 164 -15.04 -9.52 -11.18
C ALA A 164 -16.58 -9.49 -10.98
N GLY A 165 -17.02 -9.37 -9.73
CA GLY A 165 -18.45 -9.22 -9.43
C GLY A 165 -19.07 -7.94 -9.98
N SER A 166 -18.31 -6.83 -10.03
CA SER A 166 -18.77 -5.56 -10.63
C SER A 166 -18.91 -5.68 -12.14
N VAL A 167 -17.91 -6.25 -12.83
CA VAL A 167 -17.92 -6.49 -14.27
C VAL A 167 -19.10 -7.37 -14.68
N TYR A 168 -19.32 -8.45 -13.93
CA TYR A 168 -20.49 -9.32 -14.20
C TYR A 168 -21.82 -8.55 -14.15
N LYS A 169 -22.04 -7.76 -13.11
CA LYS A 169 -23.26 -6.94 -12.96
C LYS A 169 -23.38 -5.88 -14.06
N ASP A 170 -22.28 -5.30 -14.50
CA ASP A 170 -22.29 -4.31 -15.57
C ASP A 170 -22.63 -4.94 -16.93
N ILE A 171 -22.15 -6.18 -17.19
CA ILE A 171 -22.52 -6.93 -18.40
C ILE A 171 -24.02 -7.20 -18.43
N VAL A 172 -24.58 -7.76 -17.35
CA VAL A 172 -26.02 -8.01 -17.24
C VAL A 172 -26.83 -6.74 -17.49
N LYS A 173 -26.42 -5.62 -16.90
CA LYS A 173 -27.08 -4.33 -17.10
C LYS A 173 -27.00 -3.83 -18.54
N LEU A 174 -25.88 -4.05 -19.24
CA LEU A 174 -25.71 -3.68 -20.64
C LEU A 174 -26.57 -4.54 -21.57
N GLU A 175 -26.76 -5.83 -21.25
CA GLU A 175 -27.67 -6.73 -21.99
C GLU A 175 -29.12 -6.31 -21.86
N GLU A 176 -29.53 -5.86 -20.65
CA GLU A 176 -30.90 -5.39 -20.37
C GLU A 176 -31.17 -4.03 -21.00
N ASN A 177 -30.27 -3.07 -20.86
CA ASN A 177 -30.44 -1.70 -21.33
C ASN A 177 -29.09 -1.02 -21.60
N TYR A 178 -28.66 -0.98 -22.85
CA TYR A 178 -27.45 -0.31 -23.27
C TYR A 178 -27.55 1.21 -23.10
N SER A 179 -26.48 1.80 -22.56
CA SER A 179 -26.23 3.22 -22.62
C SER A 179 -24.72 3.50 -22.55
N ASP A 180 -24.25 4.62 -23.14
CA ASP A 180 -22.85 5.01 -23.10
C ASP A 180 -22.31 5.13 -21.69
N LYS A 181 -23.15 5.63 -20.74
CA LYS A 181 -22.81 5.70 -19.33
C LYS A 181 -22.64 4.32 -18.71
N ALA A 182 -23.48 3.35 -19.03
CA ALA A 182 -23.35 1.97 -18.55
C ALA A 182 -22.11 1.31 -19.13
N PHE A 183 -21.83 1.51 -20.42
CA PHE A 183 -20.62 1.03 -21.08
C PHE A 183 -19.35 1.64 -20.47
N ALA A 184 -19.31 2.94 -20.21
CA ALA A 184 -18.17 3.59 -19.56
C ALA A 184 -17.92 3.04 -18.14
N THR A 185 -19.00 2.70 -17.40
CA THR A 185 -18.90 2.06 -16.07
C THR A 185 -18.30 0.66 -16.16
N TYR A 186 -18.78 -0.14 -17.11
CA TYR A 186 -18.22 -1.46 -17.42
C TYR A 186 -16.74 -1.39 -17.79
N ALA A 187 -16.37 -0.52 -18.75
CA ALA A 187 -15.00 -0.36 -19.19
C ALA A 187 -14.05 0.03 -18.03
N LYS A 188 -14.52 0.89 -17.13
CA LYS A 188 -13.79 1.26 -15.90
C LYS A 188 -13.57 0.03 -15.02
N HIS A 189 -14.62 -0.69 -14.63
CA HIS A 189 -14.50 -1.85 -13.73
C HIS A 189 -13.69 -2.99 -14.37
N TRP A 190 -13.81 -3.19 -15.69
CA TRP A 190 -12.99 -4.14 -16.41
C TRP A 190 -11.49 -3.76 -16.37
N GLY A 191 -11.16 -2.48 -16.55
CA GLY A 191 -9.79 -1.99 -16.43
C GLY A 191 -9.23 -2.16 -15.03
N GLU A 192 -10.04 -1.92 -13.99
CA GLU A 192 -9.68 -2.14 -12.59
C GLU A 192 -9.44 -3.64 -12.30
N LEU A 193 -10.35 -4.51 -12.77
CA LEU A 193 -10.19 -5.97 -12.68
C LEU A 193 -8.88 -6.44 -13.31
N LYS A 194 -8.65 -6.03 -14.56
CA LYS A 194 -7.45 -6.43 -15.30
C LYS A 194 -6.17 -5.92 -14.61
N GLY A 195 -6.16 -4.69 -14.12
CA GLY A 195 -5.02 -4.09 -13.44
C GLY A 195 -4.63 -4.87 -12.17
N PHE A 196 -5.60 -5.25 -11.33
CA PHE A 196 -5.34 -6.05 -10.14
C PHE A 196 -4.96 -7.50 -10.46
N ALA A 197 -5.62 -8.12 -11.45
CA ALA A 197 -5.27 -9.48 -11.86
C ALA A 197 -3.84 -9.59 -12.39
N MET A 198 -3.34 -8.58 -13.08
CA MET A 198 -1.94 -8.54 -13.53
C MET A 198 -0.93 -8.41 -12.38
N ALA A 199 -1.32 -7.88 -11.24
CA ALA A 199 -0.43 -7.76 -10.08
C ALA A 199 -0.19 -9.12 -9.37
N LEU A 200 -1.00 -10.14 -9.68
CA LEU A 200 -0.90 -11.49 -9.11
C LEU A 200 -0.17 -12.48 -10.05
N GLN A 201 0.36 -12.02 -11.17
CA GLN A 201 1.13 -12.83 -12.12
C GLN A 201 2.62 -12.74 -11.81
#